data_861b0925a30b0e5c759c554fb056715f
#
_entry.id   861b0925a30b0e5c759c554fb056715f
#
_cell.length_a   1.000
_cell.length_b   1.000
_cell.length_c   1.000
_cell.angle_alpha   90.00
_cell.angle_beta   90.00
_cell.angle_gamma   90.00
#
_symmetry.space_group_name_H-M   'P 1'
#
loop_
_entity.id
_entity.type
_entity.pdbx_description
1 polymer ?
#
loop_
_entity_poly.entity_id
_entity_poly.type
_entity_poly.pdbx_seq_one_letter_code
_entity_poly.pdbx_strand_id
1 'polypeptide(L)'
;MLTNLRVKNFKRLQDVEIELGQTVVFVGPNNSGKTTALQALALWEIGLRKWVEKRSAKETPEKRPGVTINRRDLIAVPVPDANLLWRDLHVRAIQRKNGKQDTRNIRIEIVVSGVTNDSPWECGFEFDYANQESFYCRPLRTNEEPQPARMPVPEIAAPIRVAFLPAMSGMAATEDRLPDGAVNVRIGEGRTAEVLRNLCLQIHSAADPAGWKALVAQIESLFGATLNPPQFIKERGQITMSYKEGGTELDLASSGRGLQQTLLLLAHLYTHPKTVLLLDEPDAHLEILRQRQIYRILTQTAELQGCQVIAASHSEVLLNEAAARDIVVAFVGKPHRIDDRGSQVLKSLSSIGFDQYYQAEQTGWVLYLEGSTDLAILQGFAELLDHPAKKVLEKPFVHYVGNQPAKARDHFYGLREARANLVGIAVFDGMSRELEENEPLVELKWRQREIENYLCFPETLLAWSALHDKQTGAMQQAIDEVAGALKTLGKPDPFGREVKASDDFLGPVFQNYFEKLGLRNLMRKTDFHILAPLVPRERIDPEVVEKLDRIVEVARRAKPVI
;
A
#
# COMPACT_ATOMS: atom_id res chain seq x y z
N MET A 1 22.38 -15.33 5.86
CA MET A 1 21.02 -15.02 5.35
C MET A 1 20.06 -15.08 6.51
N LEU A 2 19.19 -14.08 6.67
CA LEU A 2 18.07 -14.09 7.65
C LEU A 2 16.92 -14.94 7.08
N THR A 3 16.28 -15.75 7.93
CA THR A 3 15.24 -16.69 7.50
C THR A 3 13.89 -16.45 8.18
N ASN A 4 13.88 -15.79 9.35
CA ASN A 4 12.64 -15.47 10.06
C ASN A 4 12.80 -14.21 10.92
N LEU A 5 11.72 -13.46 11.08
CA LEU A 5 11.62 -12.29 11.94
C LEU A 5 10.38 -12.43 12.82
N ARG A 6 10.53 -12.45 14.16
CA ARG A 6 9.43 -12.32 15.12
C ARG A 6 9.54 -11.00 15.87
N VAL A 7 8.42 -10.28 15.94
CA VAL A 7 8.35 -8.95 16.56
C VAL A 7 7.16 -8.86 17.50
N LYS A 8 7.40 -8.35 18.73
CA LYS A 8 6.34 -8.04 19.69
C LYS A 8 6.43 -6.60 20.18
N ASN A 9 5.28 -5.95 20.32
CA ASN A 9 5.10 -4.62 20.90
C ASN A 9 5.90 -3.49 20.23
N PHE A 10 6.20 -3.59 18.94
CA PHE A 10 6.97 -2.58 18.22
C PHE A 10 6.06 -1.77 17.29
N LYS A 11 5.90 -0.49 17.58
CA LYS A 11 5.06 0.42 16.81
C LYS A 11 3.70 -0.22 16.50
N ARG A 12 3.39 -0.46 15.21
CA ARG A 12 2.13 -1.09 14.78
C ARG A 12 2.10 -2.61 14.98
N LEU A 13 3.25 -3.26 15.09
CA LEU A 13 3.36 -4.71 15.19
C LEU A 13 3.14 -5.19 16.63
N GLN A 14 2.07 -5.95 16.86
CA GLN A 14 1.71 -6.47 18.19
C GLN A 14 2.42 -7.78 18.51
N ASP A 15 2.20 -8.78 17.70
CA ASP A 15 2.83 -10.10 17.76
C ASP A 15 2.76 -10.71 16.36
N VAL A 16 3.86 -10.63 15.64
CA VAL A 16 3.95 -11.04 14.23
C VAL A 16 5.17 -11.91 14.01
N GLU A 17 5.04 -12.84 13.08
CA GLU A 17 6.11 -13.68 12.58
C GLU A 17 6.13 -13.60 11.06
N ILE A 18 7.31 -13.42 10.49
CA ILE A 18 7.52 -13.14 9.06
C ILE A 18 8.64 -14.05 8.57
N GLU A 19 8.34 -14.90 7.59
CA GLU A 19 9.32 -15.71 6.90
C GLU A 19 10.14 -14.84 5.93
N LEU A 20 11.46 -15.08 5.90
CA LEU A 20 12.41 -14.35 5.08
C LEU A 20 13.20 -15.31 4.19
N GLY A 21 13.76 -14.80 3.08
CA GLY A 21 14.58 -15.53 2.14
C GLY A 21 15.60 -14.64 1.45
N GLN A 22 16.22 -15.10 0.38
CA GLN A 22 17.27 -14.36 -0.33
C GLN A 22 16.75 -13.01 -0.83
N THR A 23 15.58 -13.00 -1.44
CA THR A 23 14.82 -11.79 -1.80
C THR A 23 13.41 -11.90 -1.25
N VAL A 24 12.94 -10.85 -0.57
CA VAL A 24 11.63 -10.78 0.04
C VAL A 24 10.96 -9.45 -0.33
N VAL A 25 9.71 -9.51 -0.72
CA VAL A 25 8.91 -8.31 -1.00
C VAL A 25 7.73 -8.24 -0.03
N PHE A 26 7.71 -7.21 0.81
CA PHE A 26 6.58 -6.86 1.67
C PHE A 26 5.58 -6.02 0.90
N VAL A 27 4.34 -6.45 0.87
CA VAL A 27 3.29 -5.82 0.10
C VAL A 27 2.07 -5.55 0.97
N GLY A 28 1.30 -4.54 0.61
CA GLY A 28 0.11 -4.15 1.35
C GLY A 28 -0.18 -2.66 1.27
N PRO A 29 -1.33 -2.22 1.78
CA PRO A 29 -1.72 -0.81 1.74
C PRO A 29 -0.77 0.10 2.51
N ASN A 30 -0.90 1.40 2.29
CA ASN A 30 -0.20 2.39 3.09
C ASN A 30 -0.52 2.18 4.58
N ASN A 31 0.48 2.42 5.41
CA ASN A 31 0.32 2.31 6.85
C ASN A 31 0.01 0.89 7.39
N SER A 32 0.24 -0.18 6.59
CA SER A 32 0.02 -1.58 7.01
C SER A 32 1.10 -2.13 7.94
N GLY A 33 2.27 -1.49 8.04
CA GLY A 33 3.39 -1.90 8.89
C GLY A 33 4.60 -2.47 8.14
N LYS A 34 4.64 -2.40 6.81
CA LYS A 34 5.78 -2.84 5.98
C LYS A 34 7.09 -2.16 6.41
N THR A 35 7.13 -0.83 6.37
CA THR A 35 8.26 -0.03 6.85
C THR A 35 8.58 -0.33 8.31
N THR A 36 7.57 -0.58 9.15
CA THR A 36 7.78 -0.96 10.56
C THR A 36 8.54 -2.28 10.68
N ALA A 37 8.25 -3.26 9.83
CA ALA A 37 8.98 -4.54 9.84
C ALA A 37 10.45 -4.36 9.39
N LEU A 38 10.71 -3.53 8.36
CA LEU A 38 12.08 -3.16 8.00
C LEU A 38 12.80 -2.47 9.17
N GLN A 39 12.14 -1.54 9.85
CA GLN A 39 12.68 -0.84 11.01
C GLN A 39 12.93 -1.77 12.21
N ALA A 40 12.13 -2.83 12.37
CA ALA A 40 12.37 -3.83 13.41
C ALA A 40 13.68 -4.59 13.17
N LEU A 41 13.97 -4.97 11.91
CA LEU A 41 15.26 -5.59 11.54
C LEU A 41 16.43 -4.64 11.78
N ALA A 42 16.29 -3.36 11.44
CA ALA A 42 17.31 -2.35 11.71
C ALA A 42 17.55 -2.14 13.22
N LEU A 43 16.49 -2.12 14.03
CA LEU A 43 16.61 -2.01 15.49
C LEU A 43 17.28 -3.24 16.11
N TRP A 44 16.95 -4.44 15.59
CA TRP A 44 17.60 -5.68 16.03
C TRP A 44 19.11 -5.65 15.74
N GLU A 45 19.52 -5.20 14.54
CA GLU A 45 20.95 -5.08 14.20
C GLU A 45 21.69 -4.08 15.10
N ILE A 46 21.07 -2.92 15.37
CA ILE A 46 21.62 -1.94 16.33
C ILE A 46 21.81 -2.59 17.68
N GLY A 47 20.83 -3.36 18.16
CA GLY A 47 20.91 -4.11 19.42
C GLY A 47 22.06 -5.12 19.42
N LEU A 48 22.18 -5.93 18.36
CA LEU A 48 23.24 -6.92 18.18
C LEU A 48 24.62 -6.25 18.19
N ARG A 49 24.81 -5.24 17.35
CA ARG A 49 26.08 -4.51 17.24
C ARG A 49 26.50 -3.88 18.56
N LYS A 50 25.61 -3.14 19.23
CA LYS A 50 25.88 -2.52 20.53
C LYS A 50 26.16 -3.55 21.63
N TRP A 51 25.47 -4.69 21.59
CA TRP A 51 25.72 -5.79 22.51
C TRP A 51 27.12 -6.39 22.29
N VAL A 52 27.46 -6.73 21.05
CA VAL A 52 28.79 -7.28 20.69
C VAL A 52 29.90 -6.30 21.06
N GLU A 53 29.80 -5.02 20.68
CA GLU A 53 30.81 -3.98 20.99
C GLU A 53 31.09 -3.87 22.50
N LYS A 54 30.07 -4.00 23.36
CA LYS A 54 30.21 -3.78 24.80
C LYS A 54 30.46 -5.06 25.61
N ARG A 55 30.16 -6.25 25.04
CA ARG A 55 30.12 -7.50 25.81
C ARG A 55 31.01 -8.62 25.31
N SER A 56 31.41 -8.65 24.01
CA SER A 56 32.25 -9.74 23.46
C SER A 56 33.65 -9.82 24.08
N ALA A 57 34.16 -8.77 24.71
CA ALA A 57 35.51 -8.73 25.25
C ALA A 57 35.61 -8.98 26.78
N LYS A 58 34.50 -9.29 27.45
CA LYS A 58 34.49 -9.43 28.93
C LYS A 58 33.55 -10.54 29.37
N GLU A 59 34.04 -11.48 30.18
CA GLU A 59 33.19 -12.31 31.04
C GLU A 59 32.28 -11.39 31.84
N THR A 60 30.99 -11.37 31.52
CA THR A 60 30.06 -10.44 32.16
C THR A 60 29.37 -11.13 33.30
N PRO A 61 29.40 -10.56 34.53
CA PRO A 61 28.58 -11.04 35.64
C PRO A 61 27.10 -10.99 35.23
N GLU A 62 26.35 -12.04 35.53
CA GLU A 62 24.91 -12.21 35.19
C GLU A 62 24.00 -11.05 35.66
N LYS A 63 24.49 -10.23 36.59
CA LYS A 63 23.74 -9.14 37.25
C LYS A 63 23.86 -7.76 36.61
N ARG A 64 24.52 -7.60 35.46
CA ARG A 64 24.66 -6.25 34.86
C ARG A 64 23.41 -5.82 34.08
N PRO A 65 23.02 -4.53 34.21
CA PRO A 65 21.94 -3.95 33.38
C PRO A 65 22.29 -4.07 31.89
N GLY A 66 21.26 -4.06 31.03
CA GLY A 66 21.43 -4.13 29.60
C GLY A 66 22.34 -3.05 29.01
N VAL A 67 22.67 -3.17 27.76
CA VAL A 67 23.40 -2.15 27.01
C VAL A 67 22.46 -0.99 26.70
N THR A 68 22.87 0.24 27.02
CA THR A 68 22.10 1.43 26.71
C THR A 68 22.19 1.74 25.20
N ILE A 69 21.06 1.97 24.59
CA ILE A 69 20.92 2.52 23.25
C ILE A 69 20.34 3.93 23.39
N ASN A 70 21.03 4.91 22.85
CA ASN A 70 20.54 6.28 22.82
C ASN A 70 19.71 6.51 21.56
N ARG A 71 18.75 7.42 21.61
CA ARG A 71 17.93 7.85 20.47
C ARG A 71 18.79 8.22 19.25
N ARG A 72 19.94 8.84 19.47
CA ARG A 72 20.89 9.22 18.41
C ARG A 72 21.57 8.03 17.72
N ASP A 73 21.54 6.83 18.32
CA ASP A 73 22.05 5.61 17.71
C ASP A 73 21.05 5.03 16.68
N LEU A 74 19.79 5.50 16.69
CA LEU A 74 18.69 5.01 15.86
C LEU A 74 18.65 5.66 14.48
N ILE A 75 19.74 5.56 13.73
CA ILE A 75 19.87 6.19 12.42
C ILE A 75 18.76 5.72 11.45
N ALA A 76 18.53 4.41 11.38
CA ALA A 76 17.52 3.82 10.48
C ALA A 76 16.07 3.88 11.03
N VAL A 77 15.90 4.26 12.29
CA VAL A 77 14.59 4.33 12.97
C VAL A 77 14.47 5.65 13.73
N PRO A 78 14.60 6.80 13.10
CA PRO A 78 14.61 8.08 13.78
C PRO A 78 13.29 8.34 14.49
N VAL A 79 13.35 8.65 15.78
CA VAL A 79 12.20 9.04 16.60
C VAL A 79 12.56 10.23 17.49
N PRO A 80 11.66 11.20 17.70
CA PRO A 80 11.90 12.32 18.61
C PRO A 80 11.95 11.88 20.08
N ASP A 81 11.20 10.82 20.43
CA ASP A 81 11.12 10.24 21.76
C ASP A 81 11.21 8.72 21.70
N ALA A 82 11.95 8.08 22.61
CA ALA A 82 12.14 6.63 22.60
C ALA A 82 10.84 5.83 22.81
N ASN A 83 9.86 6.35 23.58
CA ASN A 83 8.57 5.69 23.78
C ASN A 83 7.76 5.49 22.50
N LEU A 84 8.04 6.27 21.44
CA LEU A 84 7.40 6.15 20.13
C LEU A 84 7.74 4.84 19.40
N LEU A 85 8.70 4.08 19.91
CA LEU A 85 8.99 2.73 19.42
C LEU A 85 8.01 1.69 19.97
N TRP A 86 7.37 1.95 21.13
CA TRP A 86 6.43 1.02 21.76
C TRP A 86 5.04 1.12 21.16
N ARG A 87 4.39 -0.01 21.06
CA ARG A 87 2.99 -0.06 20.61
C ARG A 87 2.10 0.77 21.53
N ASP A 88 1.20 1.55 20.94
CA ASP A 88 0.25 2.42 21.63
C ASP A 88 0.92 3.39 22.64
N LEU A 89 2.23 3.64 22.49
CA LEU A 89 3.07 4.45 23.38
C LEU A 89 3.15 3.90 24.82
N HIS A 90 2.70 2.67 25.03
CA HIS A 90 2.63 2.05 26.35
C HIS A 90 3.95 1.37 26.71
N VAL A 91 4.72 1.99 27.57
CA VAL A 91 5.99 1.46 28.09
C VAL A 91 5.84 0.70 29.41
N ARG A 92 4.70 0.85 30.11
CA ARG A 92 4.39 0.21 31.40
C ARG A 92 2.95 -0.21 31.49
N ALA A 93 2.70 -1.39 32.07
CA ALA A 93 1.39 -1.89 32.44
C ALA A 93 1.23 -1.92 33.95
N ILE A 94 0.09 -1.47 34.44
CA ILE A 94 -0.26 -1.51 35.86
C ILE A 94 -1.13 -2.76 36.08
N GLN A 95 -0.66 -3.70 36.89
CA GLN A 95 -1.44 -4.86 37.34
C GLN A 95 -1.73 -4.73 38.84
N ARG A 96 -2.98 -4.98 39.22
CA ARG A 96 -3.35 -5.11 40.65
C ARG A 96 -3.27 -6.58 41.04
N LYS A 97 -2.30 -6.93 41.90
CA LYS A 97 -2.15 -8.27 42.44
C LYS A 97 -2.27 -8.19 43.99
N ASN A 98 -3.24 -8.89 44.57
CA ASN A 98 -3.50 -8.93 46.01
C ASN A 98 -3.64 -7.53 46.65
N GLY A 99 -4.37 -6.59 46.01
CA GLY A 99 -4.60 -5.25 46.52
C GLY A 99 -3.38 -4.28 46.40
N LYS A 100 -2.23 -4.76 45.97
CA LYS A 100 -1.04 -3.94 45.70
C LYS A 100 -0.94 -3.66 44.19
N GLN A 101 -0.56 -2.43 43.87
CA GLN A 101 -0.29 -2.00 42.52
C GLN A 101 1.12 -2.48 42.14
N ASP A 102 1.20 -3.39 41.16
CA ASP A 102 2.45 -3.82 40.56
C ASP A 102 2.60 -3.18 39.18
N THR A 103 3.76 -2.56 38.93
CA THR A 103 4.05 -1.89 37.65
C THR A 103 5.03 -2.74 36.88
N ARG A 104 4.58 -3.32 35.76
CA ARG A 104 5.41 -4.14 34.89
C ARG A 104 5.79 -3.36 33.62
N ASN A 105 7.08 -3.40 33.26
CA ASN A 105 7.53 -2.82 32.01
C ASN A 105 7.03 -3.65 30.82
N ILE A 106 6.47 -2.99 29.82
CA ILE A 106 6.16 -3.57 28.50
C ILE A 106 7.44 -3.49 27.68
N ARG A 107 7.90 -4.61 27.13
CA ARG A 107 9.12 -4.69 26.35
C ARG A 107 8.80 -4.85 24.87
N ILE A 108 9.66 -4.28 24.03
CA ILE A 108 9.74 -4.68 22.65
C ILE A 108 10.60 -5.94 22.59
N GLU A 109 10.14 -6.96 21.87
CA GLU A 109 10.88 -8.19 21.65
C GLU A 109 11.07 -8.39 20.16
N ILE A 110 12.32 -8.58 19.72
CA ILE A 110 12.65 -8.85 18.31
C ILE A 110 13.59 -10.05 18.28
N VAL A 111 13.14 -11.09 17.57
CA VAL A 111 13.91 -12.32 17.38
C VAL A 111 14.12 -12.51 15.89
N VAL A 112 15.36 -12.75 15.51
CA VAL A 112 15.75 -13.03 14.13
C VAL A 112 16.42 -14.40 14.08
N SER A 113 15.96 -15.23 13.14
CA SER A 113 16.61 -16.49 12.81
C SER A 113 17.35 -16.34 11.49
N GLY A 114 18.42 -17.09 11.33
CA GLY A 114 19.21 -17.06 10.11
C GLY A 114 20.08 -18.31 9.92
N VAL A 115 20.73 -18.35 8.77
CA VAL A 115 21.71 -19.38 8.42
C VAL A 115 22.99 -18.69 7.97
N THR A 116 24.13 -19.10 8.55
CA THR A 116 25.47 -18.62 8.19
C THR A 116 26.39 -19.83 8.04
N ASN A 117 27.03 -20.01 6.89
CA ASN A 117 27.86 -21.17 6.58
C ASN A 117 27.15 -22.50 6.90
N ASP A 118 25.92 -22.65 6.41
CA ASP A 118 25.02 -23.81 6.60
C ASP A 118 24.65 -24.11 8.07
N SER A 119 25.01 -23.25 8.98
CA SER A 119 24.68 -23.38 10.41
C SER A 119 23.49 -22.49 10.78
N PRO A 120 22.36 -23.05 11.20
CA PRO A 120 21.21 -22.28 11.65
C PRO A 120 21.50 -21.64 13.00
N TRP A 121 20.95 -20.45 13.21
CA TRP A 121 21.05 -19.71 14.45
C TRP A 121 19.79 -18.90 14.72
N GLU A 122 19.55 -18.57 15.97
CA GLU A 122 18.50 -17.66 16.41
C GLU A 122 19.07 -16.68 17.43
N CYS A 123 18.72 -15.39 17.30
CA CYS A 123 19.20 -14.33 18.16
C CYS A 123 18.07 -13.33 18.45
N GLY A 124 17.71 -13.21 19.71
CA GLY A 124 16.62 -12.33 20.16
C GLY A 124 17.09 -11.28 21.14
N PHE A 125 16.50 -10.09 21.02
CA PHE A 125 16.70 -8.98 21.97
C PHE A 125 15.37 -8.51 22.52
N GLU A 126 15.38 -8.14 23.81
CA GLU A 126 14.34 -7.35 24.46
C GLU A 126 14.83 -5.93 24.65
N PHE A 127 13.95 -4.95 24.41
CA PHE A 127 14.22 -3.53 24.63
C PHE A 127 13.31 -3.02 25.73
N ASP A 128 13.90 -2.33 26.70
CA ASP A 128 13.26 -1.90 27.94
C ASP A 128 13.40 -0.38 28.08
N TYR A 129 12.27 0.32 28.15
CA TYR A 129 12.25 1.79 28.20
C TYR A 129 12.93 2.33 29.44
N ALA A 130 13.82 3.29 29.29
CA ALA A 130 14.45 4.00 30.38
C ALA A 130 13.91 5.43 30.54
N ASN A 131 14.03 6.24 29.48
CA ASN A 131 13.57 7.63 29.40
C ASN A 131 13.42 8.05 27.94
N GLN A 132 13.05 9.30 27.69
CA GLN A 132 12.82 9.85 26.35
C GLN A 132 14.04 9.74 25.42
N GLU A 133 15.27 9.79 25.98
CA GLU A 133 16.51 9.79 25.22
C GLU A 133 17.14 8.40 25.06
N SER A 134 16.71 7.40 25.87
CA SER A 134 17.38 6.11 25.90
C SER A 134 16.51 4.95 26.37
N PHE A 135 16.93 3.75 25.99
CA PHE A 135 16.36 2.48 26.43
C PHE A 135 17.47 1.42 26.55
N TYR A 136 17.18 0.33 27.23
CA TYR A 136 18.12 -0.76 27.43
C TYR A 136 17.85 -1.91 26.45
N CYS A 137 18.92 -2.48 25.88
CA CYS A 137 18.89 -3.68 25.07
C CYS A 137 19.53 -4.84 25.86
N ARG A 138 18.89 -6.00 25.82
CA ARG A 138 19.37 -7.25 26.45
C ARG A 138 19.03 -8.43 25.53
N PRO A 139 19.80 -9.54 25.57
CA PRO A 139 19.35 -10.79 25.00
C PRO A 139 17.98 -11.19 25.57
N LEU A 140 17.11 -11.72 24.74
CA LEU A 140 15.73 -12.05 25.09
C LEU A 140 15.72 -13.05 26.26
N ARG A 141 14.81 -12.87 27.22
CA ARG A 141 14.55 -13.84 28.28
C ARG A 141 13.88 -15.07 27.74
N THR A 142 14.22 -16.24 28.27
CA THR A 142 13.62 -17.53 27.90
C THR A 142 12.64 -18.04 28.96
N ASN A 143 12.60 -17.39 30.15
CA ASN A 143 11.63 -17.70 31.21
C ASN A 143 11.20 -16.42 31.95
N GLU A 144 10.17 -16.50 32.78
CA GLU A 144 9.60 -15.37 33.55
C GLU A 144 10.08 -15.34 35.01
N GLU A 145 11.21 -15.97 35.32
CA GLU A 145 11.80 -15.95 36.67
C GLU A 145 12.35 -14.58 37.05
N PRO A 146 12.51 -14.28 38.35
CA PRO A 146 13.12 -13.02 38.81
C PRO A 146 14.54 -12.79 38.26
N GLN A 147 15.29 -13.88 38.05
CA GLN A 147 16.58 -13.89 37.34
C GLN A 147 16.42 -14.75 36.07
N PRO A 148 15.89 -14.18 34.97
CA PRO A 148 15.55 -14.97 33.80
C PRO A 148 16.79 -15.50 33.09
N ALA A 149 16.72 -16.71 32.63
CA ALA A 149 17.67 -17.21 31.64
C ALA A 149 17.55 -16.39 30.34
N ARG A 150 18.67 -16.23 29.65
CA ARG A 150 18.80 -15.37 28.47
C ARG A 150 19.13 -16.18 27.23
N MET A 151 18.52 -15.82 26.11
CA MET A 151 18.88 -16.38 24.80
C MET A 151 20.37 -16.10 24.52
N PRO A 152 21.15 -17.08 24.03
CA PRO A 152 22.53 -16.84 23.64
C PRO A 152 22.60 -15.88 22.43
N VAL A 153 23.67 -15.09 22.38
CA VAL A 153 23.99 -14.28 21.19
C VAL A 153 25.07 -15.02 20.41
N PRO A 154 24.70 -15.66 19.28
CA PRO A 154 25.66 -16.49 18.54
C PRO A 154 26.77 -15.64 17.90
N GLU A 155 28.02 -16.07 18.01
CA GLU A 155 29.15 -15.38 17.40
C GLU A 155 29.02 -15.29 15.87
N ILE A 156 28.42 -16.32 15.24
CA ILE A 156 28.15 -16.35 13.81
C ILE A 156 27.14 -15.31 13.34
N ALA A 157 26.35 -14.73 14.22
CA ALA A 157 25.44 -13.61 13.92
C ALA A 157 26.14 -12.24 14.03
N ALA A 158 27.24 -12.13 14.77
CA ALA A 158 27.94 -10.86 15.04
C ALA A 158 28.39 -10.09 13.77
N PRO A 159 28.80 -10.73 12.66
CA PRO A 159 29.21 -10.02 11.44
C PRO A 159 28.02 -9.54 10.59
N ILE A 160 26.79 -9.87 10.91
CA ILE A 160 25.61 -9.45 10.14
C ILE A 160 25.50 -7.93 10.20
N ARG A 161 25.28 -7.33 9.04
CA ARG A 161 25.05 -5.90 8.87
C ARG A 161 23.77 -5.69 8.10
N VAL A 162 23.03 -4.66 8.50
CA VAL A 162 21.80 -4.23 7.84
C VAL A 162 22.00 -2.83 7.30
N ALA A 163 21.69 -2.63 6.02
CA ALA A 163 21.71 -1.34 5.37
C ALA A 163 20.31 -0.94 4.96
N PHE A 164 19.74 0.10 5.59
CA PHE A 164 18.40 0.59 5.34
C PHE A 164 18.43 1.77 4.37
N LEU A 165 17.63 1.70 3.32
CA LEU A 165 17.43 2.77 2.35
C LEU A 165 15.95 3.15 2.30
N PRO A 166 15.56 4.31 2.85
CA PRO A 166 14.20 4.84 2.72
C PRO A 166 13.94 5.35 1.30
N ALA A 167 12.67 5.63 1.00
CA ALA A 167 12.26 6.24 -0.26
C ALA A 167 13.02 7.55 -0.53
N MET A 168 13.30 7.83 -1.80
CA MET A 168 14.05 9.02 -2.19
C MET A 168 13.22 10.30 -2.04
N SER A 169 13.80 11.34 -1.42
CA SER A 169 13.16 12.62 -1.17
C SER A 169 13.36 13.70 -2.28
N GLY A 170 14.07 13.35 -3.34
CA GLY A 170 14.47 14.29 -4.40
C GLY A 170 15.95 14.69 -4.28
N MET A 171 16.58 15.22 -5.35
CA MET A 171 18.00 15.52 -5.40
C MET A 171 18.30 16.99 -5.11
N ALA A 172 19.32 17.25 -4.29
CA ALA A 172 19.82 18.61 -4.06
C ALA A 172 20.64 19.10 -5.27
N ALA A 173 20.58 20.39 -5.56
CA ALA A 173 21.36 21.01 -6.63
C ALA A 173 22.87 20.90 -6.38
N THR A 174 23.30 21.03 -5.12
CA THR A 174 24.69 20.92 -4.68
C THR A 174 24.79 19.85 -3.60
N GLU A 175 25.93 19.18 -3.53
CA GLU A 175 26.19 18.12 -2.55
C GLU A 175 27.60 18.24 -2.00
N ASP A 176 27.74 18.43 -0.68
CA ASP A 176 29.02 18.52 -0.01
C ASP A 176 29.63 17.12 0.15
N ARG A 177 30.97 17.05 0.12
CA ARG A 177 31.68 15.81 0.43
C ARG A 177 31.53 15.50 1.92
N LEU A 178 31.01 14.32 2.23
CA LEU A 178 30.78 13.83 3.57
C LEU A 178 31.68 12.62 3.91
N PRO A 179 32.08 12.44 5.18
CA PRO A 179 32.62 11.17 5.64
C PRO A 179 31.56 10.07 5.59
N ASP A 180 31.96 8.80 5.43
CA ASP A 180 31.05 7.65 5.29
C ASP A 180 30.01 7.55 6.41
N GLY A 181 30.43 7.81 7.66
CA GLY A 181 29.50 7.84 8.81
C GLY A 181 28.41 8.91 8.67
N ALA A 182 28.75 10.09 8.14
CA ALA A 182 27.79 11.16 7.91
C ALA A 182 26.85 10.86 6.73
N VAL A 183 27.33 10.16 5.68
CA VAL A 183 26.50 9.65 4.58
C VAL A 183 25.42 8.72 5.14
N ASN A 184 25.79 7.76 5.99
CA ASN A 184 24.84 6.81 6.60
C ASN A 184 23.82 7.52 7.50
N VAL A 185 24.23 8.55 8.24
CA VAL A 185 23.28 9.37 9.03
C VAL A 185 22.25 10.05 8.14
N ARG A 186 22.68 10.67 7.03
CA ARG A 186 21.76 11.33 6.08
C ARG A 186 20.78 10.35 5.46
N ILE A 187 21.24 9.15 5.07
CA ILE A 187 20.38 8.08 4.56
C ILE A 187 19.31 7.72 5.60
N GLY A 188 19.69 7.49 6.83
CA GLY A 188 18.77 7.15 7.92
C GLY A 188 17.75 8.24 8.24
N GLU A 189 18.12 9.51 8.09
CA GLU A 189 17.23 10.66 8.22
C GLU A 189 16.26 10.84 7.04
N GLY A 190 16.33 9.98 6.01
CA GLY A 190 15.53 10.09 4.79
C GLY A 190 16.06 11.15 3.81
N ARG A 191 17.25 11.70 4.04
CA ARG A 191 17.91 12.74 3.21
C ARG A 191 18.78 12.10 2.14
N THR A 192 18.26 11.07 1.49
CA THR A 192 18.96 10.25 0.48
C THR A 192 19.42 11.05 -0.73
N ALA A 193 18.68 12.09 -1.08
CA ALA A 193 19.01 12.99 -2.17
C ALA A 193 20.28 13.82 -1.96
N GLU A 194 20.72 13.96 -0.71
CA GLU A 194 21.90 14.76 -0.34
C GLU A 194 23.19 13.95 -0.30
N VAL A 195 23.14 12.68 -0.67
CA VAL A 195 24.30 11.74 -0.57
C VAL A 195 24.54 10.93 -1.84
N LEU A 196 23.77 11.14 -2.90
CA LEU A 196 23.87 10.33 -4.11
C LEU A 196 25.24 10.49 -4.80
N ARG A 197 25.74 11.70 -4.93
CA ARG A 197 27.07 11.95 -5.50
C ARG A 197 28.19 11.41 -4.58
N ASN A 198 27.98 11.44 -3.25
CA ASN A 198 28.91 10.82 -2.30
C ASN A 198 29.01 9.31 -2.51
N LEU A 199 27.86 8.62 -2.64
CA LEU A 199 27.84 7.18 -2.93
C LEU A 199 28.56 6.87 -4.26
N CYS A 200 28.28 7.62 -5.32
CA CYS A 200 28.97 7.48 -6.61
C CYS A 200 30.47 7.72 -6.48
N LEU A 201 30.90 8.71 -5.69
CA LEU A 201 32.32 9.00 -5.46
C LEU A 201 33.01 7.86 -4.69
N GLN A 202 32.35 7.26 -3.70
CA GLN A 202 32.87 6.09 -2.98
C GLN A 202 33.12 4.91 -3.94
N ILE A 203 32.14 4.61 -4.82
CA ILE A 203 32.28 3.52 -5.81
C ILE A 203 33.41 3.84 -6.80
N HIS A 204 33.44 5.08 -7.34
CA HIS A 204 34.46 5.48 -8.31
C HIS A 204 35.88 5.51 -7.72
N SER A 205 36.00 5.86 -6.44
CA SER A 205 37.30 5.94 -5.73
C SER A 205 37.73 4.61 -5.12
N ALA A 206 36.95 3.55 -5.26
CA ALA A 206 37.30 2.22 -4.78
C ALA A 206 38.54 1.68 -5.54
N ALA A 207 39.35 0.84 -4.88
CA ALA A 207 40.53 0.26 -5.49
C ALA A 207 40.21 -0.63 -6.71
N ASP A 208 39.03 -1.27 -6.70
CA ASP A 208 38.50 -2.03 -7.83
C ASP A 208 37.54 -1.18 -8.66
N PRO A 209 37.87 -0.84 -9.93
CA PRO A 209 37.02 -0.06 -10.81
C PRO A 209 35.83 -0.86 -11.38
N ALA A 210 35.72 -2.15 -11.10
CA ALA A 210 34.67 -3.00 -11.67
C ALA A 210 33.27 -2.53 -11.25
N GLY A 211 33.09 -2.14 -9.98
CA GLY A 211 31.82 -1.63 -9.46
C GLY A 211 31.32 -0.37 -10.18
N TRP A 212 32.23 0.59 -10.42
CA TRP A 212 31.89 1.81 -11.18
C TRP A 212 31.51 1.50 -12.63
N LYS A 213 32.33 0.66 -13.32
CA LYS A 213 32.04 0.26 -14.70
C LYS A 213 30.69 -0.44 -14.84
N ALA A 214 30.38 -1.34 -13.90
CA ALA A 214 29.09 -2.05 -13.88
C ALA A 214 27.91 -1.10 -13.65
N LEU A 215 28.03 -0.16 -12.71
CA LEU A 215 27.03 0.87 -12.45
C LEU A 215 26.74 1.73 -13.69
N VAL A 216 27.80 2.22 -14.37
CA VAL A 216 27.67 3.00 -15.60
C VAL A 216 26.95 2.19 -16.69
N ALA A 217 27.37 0.94 -16.92
CA ALA A 217 26.76 0.07 -17.93
C ALA A 217 25.27 -0.23 -17.63
N GLN A 218 24.92 -0.42 -16.37
CA GLN A 218 23.51 -0.64 -15.96
C GLN A 218 22.65 0.58 -16.22
N ILE A 219 23.11 1.79 -15.85
CA ILE A 219 22.38 3.04 -16.11
C ILE A 219 22.27 3.29 -17.63
N GLU A 220 23.32 3.04 -18.38
CA GLU A 220 23.30 3.19 -19.84
C GLU A 220 22.29 2.22 -20.48
N SER A 221 22.26 0.97 -20.06
CA SER A 221 21.30 -0.03 -20.54
C SER A 221 19.86 0.33 -20.22
N LEU A 222 19.59 0.92 -19.05
CA LEU A 222 18.24 1.26 -18.60
C LEU A 222 17.70 2.58 -19.18
N PHE A 223 18.57 3.57 -19.31
CA PHE A 223 18.15 4.95 -19.63
C PHE A 223 18.76 5.51 -20.91
N GLY A 224 19.74 4.83 -21.52
CA GLY A 224 20.50 5.38 -22.63
C GLY A 224 21.38 6.57 -22.23
N ALA A 225 21.65 6.71 -20.93
CA ALA A 225 22.41 7.80 -20.35
C ALA A 225 23.76 7.29 -19.82
N THR A 226 24.86 7.89 -20.27
CA THR A 226 26.22 7.54 -19.83
C THR A 226 26.64 8.46 -18.69
N LEU A 227 26.93 7.89 -17.50
CA LEU A 227 27.40 8.65 -16.35
C LEU A 227 28.86 9.08 -16.50
N ASN A 228 29.16 10.34 -16.26
CA ASN A 228 30.52 10.83 -16.11
C ASN A 228 31.02 10.59 -14.67
N PRO A 229 32.34 10.40 -14.47
CA PRO A 229 32.90 10.24 -13.13
C PRO A 229 32.59 11.43 -12.22
N PRO A 230 32.23 11.20 -10.95
CA PRO A 230 32.03 12.27 -9.99
C PRO A 230 33.35 13.00 -9.70
N GLN A 231 33.30 14.32 -9.56
CA GLN A 231 34.47 15.16 -9.32
C GLN A 231 34.33 15.90 -8.00
N PHE A 232 35.35 15.83 -7.15
CA PHE A 232 35.43 16.60 -5.93
C PHE A 232 36.12 17.95 -6.17
N ILE A 233 35.40 19.04 -6.02
CA ILE A 233 35.90 20.40 -6.15
C ILE A 233 36.39 20.88 -4.77
N LYS A 234 37.69 20.83 -4.54
CA LYS A 234 38.30 21.13 -3.23
C LYS A 234 37.98 22.53 -2.73
N GLU A 235 37.96 23.54 -3.61
CA GLU A 235 37.74 24.95 -3.30
C GLU A 235 36.34 25.22 -2.74
N ARG A 236 35.36 24.34 -3.11
CA ARG A 236 33.97 24.46 -2.67
C ARG A 236 33.58 23.40 -1.66
N GLY A 237 34.42 22.37 -1.47
CA GLY A 237 34.06 21.23 -0.66
C GLY A 237 32.94 20.34 -1.24
N GLN A 238 32.60 20.54 -2.51
CA GLN A 238 31.42 19.96 -3.17
C GLN A 238 31.78 18.88 -4.18
N ILE A 239 30.85 17.94 -4.39
CA ILE A 239 30.94 16.92 -5.42
C ILE A 239 30.00 17.32 -6.57
N THR A 240 30.54 17.35 -7.79
CA THR A 240 29.78 17.53 -9.02
C THR A 240 29.76 16.23 -9.82
N MET A 241 28.68 15.99 -10.55
CA MET A 241 28.53 14.84 -11.42
C MET A 241 27.60 15.17 -12.57
N SER A 242 28.01 14.82 -13.80
CA SER A 242 27.22 14.98 -15.01
C SER A 242 26.93 13.64 -15.68
N TYR A 243 26.04 13.66 -16.65
CA TYR A 243 25.73 12.53 -17.51
C TYR A 243 25.52 13.00 -18.95
N LYS A 244 25.66 12.09 -19.92
CA LYS A 244 25.39 12.35 -21.35
C LYS A 244 24.16 11.60 -21.80
N GLU A 245 23.23 12.29 -22.43
CA GLU A 245 22.00 11.72 -23.00
C GLU A 245 21.71 12.40 -24.34
N GLY A 246 21.47 11.61 -25.40
CA GLY A 246 21.19 12.14 -26.74
C GLY A 246 22.26 13.09 -27.29
N GLY A 247 23.54 12.91 -26.90
CA GLY A 247 24.67 13.76 -27.29
C GLY A 247 24.84 15.04 -26.46
N THR A 248 23.95 15.32 -25.51
CA THR A 248 24.03 16.50 -24.61
C THR A 248 24.56 16.09 -23.25
N GLU A 249 25.47 16.91 -22.70
CA GLU A 249 25.95 16.74 -21.33
C GLU A 249 25.14 17.62 -20.37
N LEU A 250 24.63 17.02 -19.30
CA LEU A 250 23.77 17.64 -18.30
C LEU A 250 24.27 17.34 -16.88
N ASP A 251 24.02 18.26 -15.94
CA ASP A 251 24.25 17.95 -14.51
C ASP A 251 23.26 16.88 -14.03
N LEU A 252 23.71 16.01 -13.12
CA LEU A 252 22.90 14.91 -12.58
C LEU A 252 21.60 15.40 -11.93
N ALA A 253 21.57 16.61 -11.36
CA ALA A 253 20.36 17.21 -10.79
C ALA A 253 19.29 17.51 -11.84
N SER A 254 19.65 17.63 -13.12
CA SER A 254 18.71 17.83 -14.24
C SER A 254 18.10 16.53 -14.76
N SER A 255 18.55 15.38 -14.28
CA SER A 255 18.02 14.09 -14.72
C SER A 255 16.62 13.81 -14.15
N GLY A 256 15.87 12.96 -14.86
CA GLY A 256 14.56 12.50 -14.39
C GLY A 256 14.65 11.73 -13.06
N ARG A 257 13.64 11.86 -12.22
CA ARG A 257 13.59 11.19 -10.90
C ARG A 257 13.76 9.68 -10.96
N GLY A 258 13.29 9.03 -12.02
CA GLY A 258 13.48 7.59 -12.23
C GLY A 258 14.95 7.20 -12.37
N LEU A 259 15.76 7.99 -13.09
CA LEU A 259 17.21 7.78 -13.19
C LEU A 259 17.87 8.00 -11.82
N GLN A 260 17.53 9.08 -11.12
CA GLN A 260 18.06 9.40 -9.79
C GLN A 260 17.78 8.29 -8.79
N GLN A 261 16.53 7.80 -8.74
CA GLN A 261 16.11 6.71 -7.86
C GLN A 261 16.87 5.41 -8.18
N THR A 262 16.97 5.05 -9.45
CA THR A 262 17.68 3.84 -9.86
C THR A 262 19.17 3.92 -9.54
N LEU A 263 19.78 5.07 -9.81
CA LEU A 263 21.19 5.31 -9.49
C LEU A 263 21.42 5.23 -7.98
N LEU A 264 20.52 5.78 -7.15
CA LEU A 264 20.59 5.69 -5.70
C LEU A 264 20.53 4.23 -5.21
N LEU A 265 19.57 3.45 -5.71
CA LEU A 265 19.42 2.03 -5.36
C LEU A 265 20.67 1.23 -5.68
N LEU A 266 21.17 1.36 -6.91
CA LEU A 266 22.36 0.62 -7.35
C LEU A 266 23.63 1.12 -6.63
N ALA A 267 23.80 2.43 -6.46
CA ALA A 267 24.94 2.98 -5.73
C ALA A 267 24.95 2.52 -4.26
N HIS A 268 23.79 2.52 -3.61
CA HIS A 268 23.68 2.00 -2.24
C HIS A 268 24.06 0.53 -2.14
N LEU A 269 23.66 -0.28 -3.12
CA LEU A 269 23.98 -1.71 -3.18
C LEU A 269 25.49 -1.95 -3.39
N TYR A 270 26.12 -1.21 -4.30
CA TYR A 270 27.58 -1.33 -4.53
C TYR A 270 28.42 -0.85 -3.34
N THR A 271 27.91 0.09 -2.54
CA THR A 271 28.62 0.58 -1.34
C THR A 271 28.41 -0.29 -0.10
N HIS A 272 27.44 -1.23 -0.12
CA HIS A 272 27.11 -2.10 1.01
C HIS A 272 27.11 -3.59 0.61
N PRO A 273 28.23 -4.16 0.13
CA PRO A 273 28.31 -5.58 -0.23
C PRO A 273 28.17 -6.47 1.02
N LYS A 274 27.68 -7.70 0.82
CA LYS A 274 27.53 -8.73 1.87
C LYS A 274 26.68 -8.28 3.07
N THR A 275 25.65 -7.46 2.81
CA THR A 275 24.72 -6.94 3.82
C THR A 275 23.30 -7.40 3.56
N VAL A 276 22.45 -7.23 4.56
CA VAL A 276 20.99 -7.30 4.39
C VAL A 276 20.49 -5.91 4.01
N LEU A 277 20.03 -5.77 2.78
CA LEU A 277 19.52 -4.51 2.25
C LEU A 277 18.01 -4.40 2.55
N LEU A 278 17.63 -3.37 3.28
CA LEU A 278 16.25 -3.02 3.56
C LEU A 278 15.86 -1.84 2.68
N LEU A 279 14.97 -2.05 1.74
CA LEU A 279 14.57 -1.04 0.75
C LEU A 279 13.11 -0.64 0.98
N ASP A 280 12.85 0.63 1.25
CA ASP A 280 11.50 1.16 1.39
C ASP A 280 11.10 1.89 0.11
N GLU A 281 10.06 1.42 -0.55
CA GLU A 281 9.53 1.92 -1.83
C GLU A 281 10.58 2.07 -2.94
N PRO A 282 11.32 0.99 -3.29
CA PRO A 282 12.38 1.06 -4.31
C PRO A 282 11.84 1.40 -5.71
N ASP A 283 10.56 1.21 -5.94
CA ASP A 283 9.81 1.50 -7.16
C ASP A 283 9.28 2.93 -7.26
N ALA A 284 9.43 3.74 -6.20
CA ALA A 284 8.98 5.13 -6.21
C ALA A 284 9.57 5.91 -7.40
N HIS A 285 8.73 6.70 -8.07
CA HIS A 285 9.09 7.53 -9.24
C HIS A 285 9.53 6.78 -10.51
N LEU A 286 9.41 5.46 -10.55
CA LEU A 286 9.76 4.65 -11.72
C LEU A 286 8.56 4.49 -12.66
N GLU A 287 8.80 4.62 -13.96
CA GLU A 287 7.82 4.26 -14.98
C GLU A 287 7.49 2.76 -14.94
N ILE A 288 6.22 2.41 -15.15
CA ILE A 288 5.73 1.03 -15.06
C ILE A 288 6.58 0.05 -15.88
N LEU A 289 6.92 0.43 -17.12
CA LEU A 289 7.72 -0.43 -18.00
C LEU A 289 9.15 -0.66 -17.47
N ARG A 290 9.68 0.28 -16.69
CA ARG A 290 11.04 0.19 -16.13
C ARG A 290 11.09 -0.52 -14.80
N GLN A 291 10.02 -0.51 -14.02
CA GLN A 291 9.96 -1.16 -12.71
C GLN A 291 10.39 -2.63 -12.77
N ARG A 292 9.92 -3.38 -13.78
CA ARG A 292 10.30 -4.77 -14.03
C ARG A 292 11.81 -4.94 -14.28
N GLN A 293 12.37 -4.12 -15.17
CA GLN A 293 13.79 -4.20 -15.52
C GLN A 293 14.68 -3.85 -14.32
N ILE A 294 14.31 -2.78 -13.60
CA ILE A 294 15.05 -2.32 -12.42
C ILE A 294 15.01 -3.37 -11.32
N TYR A 295 13.85 -3.99 -11.06
CA TYR A 295 13.74 -5.05 -10.07
C TYR A 295 14.69 -6.23 -10.40
N ARG A 296 14.71 -6.67 -11.65
CA ARG A 296 15.61 -7.75 -12.09
C ARG A 296 17.09 -7.38 -11.93
N ILE A 297 17.49 -6.19 -12.35
CA ILE A 297 18.87 -5.73 -12.21
C ILE A 297 19.24 -5.60 -10.74
N LEU A 298 18.36 -5.05 -9.91
CA LEU A 298 18.57 -4.90 -8.48
C LEU A 298 18.81 -6.27 -7.81
N THR A 299 17.93 -7.25 -8.04
CA THR A 299 18.03 -8.58 -7.43
C THR A 299 19.25 -9.35 -7.94
N GLN A 300 19.57 -9.30 -9.23
CA GLN A 300 20.78 -9.91 -9.80
C GLN A 300 22.06 -9.27 -9.24
N THR A 301 22.09 -7.94 -9.16
CA THR A 301 23.25 -7.24 -8.60
C THR A 301 23.41 -7.54 -7.11
N ALA A 302 22.31 -7.63 -6.35
CA ALA A 302 22.34 -8.01 -4.95
C ALA A 302 22.92 -9.43 -4.76
N GLU A 303 22.54 -10.38 -5.59
CA GLU A 303 23.07 -11.74 -5.57
C GLU A 303 24.57 -11.75 -5.85
N LEU A 304 25.04 -11.03 -6.88
CA LEU A 304 26.45 -10.89 -7.22
C LEU A 304 27.27 -10.22 -6.10
N GLN A 305 26.68 -9.29 -5.37
CA GLN A 305 27.31 -8.62 -4.21
C GLN A 305 27.21 -9.44 -2.91
N GLY A 306 26.54 -10.60 -2.93
CA GLY A 306 26.31 -11.43 -1.74
C GLY A 306 25.34 -10.77 -0.74
N CYS A 307 24.43 -9.92 -1.21
CA CYS A 307 23.44 -9.22 -0.40
C CYS A 307 22.13 -10.00 -0.35
N GLN A 308 21.44 -9.94 0.80
CA GLN A 308 20.04 -10.30 0.94
C GLN A 308 19.19 -9.05 0.76
N VAL A 309 18.05 -9.14 0.05
CA VAL A 309 17.16 -8.01 -0.20
C VAL A 309 15.82 -8.21 0.49
N ILE A 310 15.39 -7.23 1.27
CA ILE A 310 14.04 -7.18 1.84
C ILE A 310 13.45 -5.82 1.48
N ALA A 311 12.49 -5.81 0.57
CA ALA A 311 11.88 -4.60 0.02
C ALA A 311 10.43 -4.45 0.48
N ALA A 312 10.01 -3.23 0.79
CA ALA A 312 8.61 -2.87 0.97
C ALA A 312 8.12 -2.09 -0.25
N SER A 313 7.04 -2.52 -0.88
CA SER A 313 6.52 -1.91 -2.11
C SER A 313 5.00 -1.88 -2.15
N HIS A 314 4.47 -1.00 -3.01
CA HIS A 314 3.06 -0.95 -3.41
C HIS A 314 2.88 -1.34 -4.89
N SER A 315 3.97 -1.55 -5.64
CA SER A 315 3.92 -1.81 -7.08
C SER A 315 3.41 -3.20 -7.40
N GLU A 316 2.34 -3.28 -8.17
CA GLU A 316 1.84 -4.54 -8.75
C GLU A 316 2.86 -5.18 -9.70
N VAL A 317 3.64 -4.36 -10.38
CA VAL A 317 4.67 -4.85 -11.31
C VAL A 317 5.77 -5.57 -10.54
N LEU A 318 6.25 -4.98 -9.42
CA LEU A 318 7.23 -5.64 -8.56
C LEU A 318 6.67 -6.93 -7.96
N LEU A 319 5.41 -6.91 -7.54
CA LEU A 319 4.72 -8.07 -7.01
C LEU A 319 4.67 -9.22 -8.00
N ASN A 320 4.27 -8.94 -9.23
CA ASN A 320 4.17 -9.95 -10.28
C ASN A 320 5.54 -10.55 -10.62
N GLU A 321 6.61 -9.74 -10.61
CA GLU A 321 7.97 -10.24 -10.82
C GLU A 321 8.49 -11.05 -9.62
N ALA A 322 8.22 -10.60 -8.40
CA ALA A 322 8.64 -11.27 -7.17
C ALA A 322 7.89 -12.59 -6.96
N ALA A 323 6.59 -12.63 -7.18
CA ALA A 323 5.75 -13.80 -6.95
C ALA A 323 6.15 -15.04 -7.77
N ALA A 324 6.89 -14.85 -8.86
CA ALA A 324 7.38 -15.95 -9.71
C ALA A 324 8.65 -16.65 -9.16
N ARG A 325 9.41 -16.00 -8.25
CA ARG A 325 10.73 -16.48 -7.83
C ARG A 325 11.18 -16.12 -6.42
N ASP A 326 10.55 -15.13 -5.80
CA ASP A 326 10.96 -14.56 -4.52
C ASP A 326 9.86 -14.75 -3.46
N ILE A 327 10.17 -14.55 -2.19
CA ILE A 327 9.16 -14.60 -1.13
C ILE A 327 8.35 -13.31 -1.14
N VAL A 328 7.02 -13.44 -1.15
CA VAL A 328 6.08 -12.34 -1.06
C VAL A 328 5.26 -12.44 0.20
N VAL A 329 5.31 -11.39 1.03
CA VAL A 329 4.59 -11.32 2.31
C VAL A 329 3.56 -10.20 2.26
N ALA A 330 2.28 -10.56 2.39
CA ALA A 330 1.17 -9.62 2.45
C ALA A 330 1.01 -9.04 3.86
N PHE A 331 0.96 -7.71 3.96
CA PHE A 331 0.68 -6.96 5.18
C PHE A 331 -0.78 -6.52 5.22
N VAL A 332 -1.66 -7.51 5.31
CA VAL A 332 -3.11 -7.33 5.49
C VAL A 332 -3.52 -8.16 6.70
N GLY A 333 -3.98 -7.52 7.76
CA GLY A 333 -4.12 -8.17 9.06
C GLY A 333 -2.76 -8.59 9.62
N LYS A 334 -2.60 -9.87 10.00
CA LYS A 334 -1.28 -10.39 10.35
C LYS A 334 -0.47 -10.65 9.08
N PRO A 335 0.80 -10.22 9.04
CA PRO A 335 1.66 -10.54 7.90
C PRO A 335 1.68 -12.04 7.61
N HIS A 336 1.52 -12.40 6.34
CA HIS A 336 1.52 -13.80 5.92
C HIS A 336 2.08 -13.94 4.50
N ARG A 337 2.66 -15.08 4.22
CA ARG A 337 3.24 -15.42 2.93
C ARG A 337 2.13 -15.73 1.91
N ILE A 338 2.27 -15.28 0.67
CA ILE A 338 1.29 -15.50 -0.39
C ILE A 338 1.84 -16.24 -1.62
N ASP A 339 3.14 -16.29 -1.84
CA ASP A 339 3.78 -17.00 -2.95
C ASP A 339 3.72 -18.54 -2.82
N ASP A 340 3.47 -19.08 -1.64
CA ASP A 340 3.36 -20.51 -1.35
C ASP A 340 1.98 -21.12 -1.64
N ARG A 341 0.97 -20.30 -1.97
CA ARG A 341 -0.42 -20.73 -2.19
C ARG A 341 -0.67 -21.49 -3.51
N GLY A 342 0.38 -21.78 -4.26
CA GLY A 342 0.32 -22.54 -5.52
C GLY A 342 0.22 -21.66 -6.77
N SER A 343 0.68 -22.22 -7.90
CA SER A 343 0.81 -21.49 -9.18
C SER A 343 -0.52 -20.99 -9.74
N GLN A 344 -1.63 -21.65 -9.43
CA GLN A 344 -2.96 -21.26 -9.92
C GLN A 344 -3.47 -19.99 -9.21
N VAL A 345 -3.33 -19.94 -7.87
CA VAL A 345 -3.71 -18.78 -7.07
C VAL A 345 -2.90 -17.55 -7.49
N LEU A 346 -1.60 -17.69 -7.66
CA LEU A 346 -0.74 -16.59 -8.14
C LEU A 346 -1.13 -16.11 -9.53
N LYS A 347 -1.47 -17.02 -10.46
CA LYS A 347 -1.96 -16.66 -11.79
C LYS A 347 -3.28 -15.90 -11.74
N SER A 348 -4.22 -16.35 -10.91
CA SER A 348 -5.50 -15.66 -10.71
C SER A 348 -5.29 -14.27 -10.11
N LEU A 349 -4.46 -14.13 -9.08
CA LEU A 349 -4.12 -12.86 -8.46
C LEU A 349 -3.37 -11.93 -9.42
N SER A 350 -2.48 -12.46 -10.25
CA SER A 350 -1.77 -11.68 -11.27
C SER A 350 -2.69 -11.17 -12.38
N SER A 351 -3.75 -11.89 -12.72
CA SER A 351 -4.71 -11.45 -13.75
C SER A 351 -5.77 -10.48 -13.21
N ILE A 352 -6.11 -10.57 -11.93
CA ILE A 352 -7.12 -9.72 -11.27
C ILE A 352 -6.49 -8.43 -10.74
N GLY A 353 -5.26 -8.49 -10.25
CA GLY A 353 -4.55 -7.42 -9.57
C GLY A 353 -4.47 -7.66 -8.06
N PHE A 354 -3.28 -7.46 -7.50
CA PHE A 354 -3.03 -7.68 -6.07
C PHE A 354 -3.71 -6.64 -5.17
N ASP A 355 -3.91 -5.42 -5.65
CA ASP A 355 -4.66 -4.38 -4.94
C ASP A 355 -6.12 -4.79 -4.70
N GLN A 356 -6.74 -5.47 -5.65
CA GLN A 356 -8.10 -5.99 -5.53
C GLN A 356 -8.16 -7.15 -4.53
N TYR A 357 -7.14 -7.99 -4.51
CA TYR A 357 -7.00 -8.99 -3.46
C TYR A 357 -6.90 -8.36 -2.06
N TYR A 358 -6.11 -7.29 -1.91
CA TYR A 358 -6.03 -6.57 -0.63
C TYR A 358 -7.36 -5.95 -0.21
N GLN A 359 -8.09 -5.37 -1.16
CA GLN A 359 -9.44 -4.85 -0.88
C GLN A 359 -10.38 -5.97 -0.42
N ALA A 360 -10.31 -7.13 -1.09
CA ALA A 360 -11.09 -8.32 -0.70
C ALA A 360 -10.74 -8.81 0.71
N GLU A 361 -9.47 -8.78 1.11
CA GLU A 361 -9.07 -9.14 2.47
C GLU A 361 -9.53 -8.13 3.52
N GLN A 362 -9.43 -6.82 3.21
CA GLN A 362 -9.82 -5.76 4.12
C GLN A 362 -11.33 -5.69 4.36
N THR A 363 -12.12 -5.90 3.31
CA THR A 363 -13.58 -5.77 3.39
C THR A 363 -14.28 -7.09 3.67
N GLY A 364 -13.72 -8.21 3.19
CA GLY A 364 -14.32 -9.54 3.23
C GLY A 364 -15.51 -9.74 2.28
N TRP A 365 -15.85 -8.71 1.49
CA TRP A 365 -16.94 -8.74 0.51
C TRP A 365 -16.67 -7.80 -0.66
N VAL A 366 -17.35 -8.02 -1.78
CA VAL A 366 -17.25 -7.20 -3.00
C VAL A 366 -18.61 -6.87 -3.57
N LEU A 367 -18.78 -5.63 -4.03
CA LEU A 367 -19.97 -5.13 -4.71
C LEU A 367 -19.65 -4.97 -6.22
N TYR A 368 -20.44 -5.62 -7.07
CA TYR A 368 -20.35 -5.47 -8.52
C TYR A 368 -21.49 -4.59 -9.01
N LEU A 369 -21.15 -3.57 -9.80
CA LEU A 369 -22.09 -2.64 -10.41
C LEU A 369 -21.74 -2.42 -11.88
N GLU A 370 -22.65 -1.84 -12.65
CA GLU A 370 -22.37 -1.46 -14.04
C GLU A 370 -21.30 -0.39 -14.09
N GLY A 371 -21.48 0.71 -13.35
CA GLY A 371 -20.61 1.87 -13.34
C GLY A 371 -20.59 2.64 -12.01
N SER A 372 -19.80 3.70 -11.98
CA SER A 372 -19.67 4.56 -10.81
C SER A 372 -20.93 5.37 -10.51
N THR A 373 -21.77 5.61 -11.51
CA THR A 373 -23.05 6.31 -11.39
C THR A 373 -24.01 5.52 -10.50
N ASP A 374 -24.05 4.19 -10.68
CA ASP A 374 -24.92 3.29 -9.91
C ASP A 374 -24.57 3.36 -8.42
N LEU A 375 -23.26 3.34 -8.08
CA LEU A 375 -22.82 3.49 -6.70
C LEU A 375 -23.31 4.82 -6.11
N ALA A 376 -23.14 5.90 -6.85
CA ALA A 376 -23.54 7.23 -6.38
C ALA A 376 -25.07 7.35 -6.22
N ILE A 377 -25.87 6.74 -7.09
CA ILE A 377 -27.32 6.68 -6.97
C ILE A 377 -27.73 5.87 -5.75
N LEU A 378 -27.13 4.68 -5.54
CA LEU A 378 -27.39 3.86 -4.34
C LEU A 378 -27.04 4.59 -3.04
N GLN A 379 -25.91 5.32 -3.03
CA GLN A 379 -25.52 6.17 -1.89
C GLN A 379 -26.56 7.28 -1.64
N GLY A 380 -27.02 7.96 -2.72
CA GLY A 380 -28.04 8.99 -2.63
C GLY A 380 -29.36 8.47 -2.05
N PHE A 381 -29.83 7.30 -2.49
CA PHE A 381 -31.04 6.67 -1.92
C PHE A 381 -30.81 6.21 -0.47
N ALA A 382 -29.65 5.63 -0.16
CA ALA A 382 -29.34 5.22 1.21
C ALA A 382 -29.31 6.41 2.17
N GLU A 383 -28.83 7.56 1.72
CA GLU A 383 -28.84 8.81 2.49
C GLU A 383 -30.24 9.36 2.66
N LEU A 384 -31.03 9.48 1.57
CA LEU A 384 -32.39 9.97 1.59
C LEU A 384 -33.30 9.18 2.55
N LEU A 385 -33.12 7.85 2.58
CA LEU A 385 -33.90 6.93 3.39
C LEU A 385 -33.39 6.79 4.83
N ASP A 386 -32.23 7.35 5.15
CA ASP A 386 -31.46 7.08 6.38
C ASP A 386 -31.25 5.56 6.60
N HIS A 387 -30.94 4.87 5.51
CA HIS A 387 -30.86 3.42 5.45
C HIS A 387 -29.51 2.91 5.99
N PRO A 388 -29.45 1.74 6.66
CA PRO A 388 -28.19 1.14 7.14
C PRO A 388 -27.12 0.95 6.05
N ALA A 389 -27.52 0.82 4.77
CA ALA A 389 -26.63 0.78 3.63
C ALA A 389 -25.74 2.02 3.49
N LYS A 390 -26.15 3.19 4.02
CA LYS A 390 -25.35 4.42 4.01
C LYS A 390 -23.93 4.15 4.55
N LYS A 391 -23.82 3.47 5.69
CA LYS A 391 -22.54 3.13 6.32
C LYS A 391 -21.75 2.09 5.51
N VAL A 392 -22.43 1.12 4.94
CA VAL A 392 -21.83 0.04 4.16
C VAL A 392 -21.28 0.56 2.83
N LEU A 393 -22.00 1.50 2.20
CA LEU A 393 -21.63 2.10 0.92
C LEU A 393 -20.67 3.30 1.03
N GLU A 394 -20.25 3.68 2.23
CA GLU A 394 -19.27 4.78 2.42
C GLU A 394 -17.89 4.42 1.85
N LYS A 395 -17.44 3.19 2.08
CA LYS A 395 -16.13 2.69 1.58
C LYS A 395 -16.23 1.21 1.17
N PRO A 396 -17.04 0.86 0.19
CA PRO A 396 -17.15 -0.52 -0.27
C PRO A 396 -15.96 -0.91 -1.13
N PHE A 397 -15.61 -2.18 -1.15
CA PHE A 397 -14.85 -2.73 -2.27
C PHE A 397 -15.81 -2.90 -3.44
N VAL A 398 -15.73 -2.01 -4.43
CA VAL A 398 -16.58 -2.05 -5.62
C VAL A 398 -15.76 -2.37 -6.87
N HIS A 399 -16.31 -3.24 -7.74
CA HIS A 399 -15.72 -3.56 -9.03
C HIS A 399 -16.76 -3.34 -10.13
N TYR A 400 -16.43 -2.51 -11.14
CA TYR A 400 -17.33 -2.17 -12.22
C TYR A 400 -17.15 -3.16 -13.37
N VAL A 401 -18.23 -3.82 -13.77
CA VAL A 401 -18.18 -4.90 -14.76
C VAL A 401 -18.94 -4.58 -16.05
N GLY A 402 -19.52 -3.37 -16.17
CA GLY A 402 -20.51 -3.10 -17.18
C GLY A 402 -21.63 -4.13 -17.03
N ASN A 403 -22.69 -4.11 -17.70
CA ASN A 403 -23.79 -5.06 -17.50
C ASN A 403 -23.46 -6.52 -17.93
N GLN A 404 -22.33 -7.11 -17.41
CA GLN A 404 -21.75 -8.39 -17.81
C GLN A 404 -21.57 -9.37 -16.63
N PRO A 405 -22.58 -10.23 -16.32
CA PRO A 405 -22.52 -11.18 -15.21
C PRO A 405 -21.31 -12.14 -15.26
N ALA A 406 -20.91 -12.56 -16.46
CA ALA A 406 -19.73 -13.44 -16.60
C ALA A 406 -18.46 -12.80 -16.05
N LYS A 407 -18.23 -11.51 -16.32
CA LYS A 407 -17.07 -10.79 -15.76
C LYS A 407 -17.11 -10.69 -14.23
N ALA A 408 -18.29 -10.48 -13.66
CA ALA A 408 -18.44 -10.47 -12.20
C ALA A 408 -18.08 -11.82 -11.59
N ARG A 409 -18.55 -12.92 -12.21
CA ARG A 409 -18.25 -14.29 -11.77
C ARG A 409 -16.77 -14.61 -11.91
N ASP A 410 -16.17 -14.38 -13.06
CA ASP A 410 -14.74 -14.66 -13.31
C ASP A 410 -13.86 -13.94 -12.29
N HIS A 411 -14.13 -12.67 -12.05
CA HIS A 411 -13.41 -11.86 -11.06
C HIS A 411 -13.65 -12.37 -9.63
N PHE A 412 -14.90 -12.64 -9.26
CA PHE A 412 -15.27 -13.09 -7.92
C PHE A 412 -14.64 -14.43 -7.57
N TYR A 413 -14.77 -15.43 -8.46
CA TYR A 413 -14.22 -16.75 -8.21
C TYR A 413 -12.69 -16.77 -8.27
N GLY A 414 -12.09 -15.93 -9.12
CA GLY A 414 -10.64 -15.73 -9.12
C GLY A 414 -10.12 -15.17 -7.80
N LEU A 415 -10.81 -14.20 -7.18
CA LEU A 415 -10.50 -13.72 -5.83
C LEU A 415 -10.73 -14.80 -4.76
N ARG A 416 -11.78 -15.62 -4.90
CA ARG A 416 -12.07 -16.69 -3.95
C ARG A 416 -11.05 -17.83 -3.94
N GLU A 417 -10.29 -18.01 -5.00
CA GLU A 417 -9.15 -18.94 -5.00
C GLU A 417 -8.12 -18.57 -3.91
N ALA A 418 -7.90 -17.27 -3.73
CA ALA A 418 -7.01 -16.76 -2.70
C ALA A 418 -7.73 -16.53 -1.35
N ARG A 419 -9.05 -16.27 -1.39
CA ARG A 419 -9.86 -15.95 -0.22
C ARG A 419 -11.19 -16.72 -0.20
N ALA A 420 -11.15 -17.96 0.23
CA ALA A 420 -12.31 -18.87 0.21
C ALA A 420 -13.58 -18.34 0.92
N ASN A 421 -13.42 -17.46 1.92
CA ASN A 421 -14.51 -16.88 2.70
C ASN A 421 -15.09 -15.59 2.11
N LEU A 422 -14.62 -15.13 0.93
CA LEU A 422 -15.14 -13.93 0.28
C LEU A 422 -16.60 -14.13 -0.09
N VAL A 423 -17.43 -13.14 0.19
CA VAL A 423 -18.81 -13.04 -0.26
C VAL A 423 -18.98 -11.86 -1.21
N GLY A 424 -19.97 -11.91 -2.09
CA GLY A 424 -20.18 -10.86 -3.07
C GLY A 424 -21.64 -10.63 -3.39
N ILE A 425 -21.93 -9.45 -3.91
CA ILE A 425 -23.22 -9.11 -4.50
C ILE A 425 -23.01 -8.34 -5.78
N ALA A 426 -23.75 -8.71 -6.80
CA ALA A 426 -23.77 -8.04 -8.10
C ALA A 426 -25.18 -7.51 -8.37
N VAL A 427 -25.29 -6.24 -8.78
CA VAL A 427 -26.55 -5.63 -9.16
C VAL A 427 -26.40 -5.15 -10.60
N PHE A 428 -27.22 -5.72 -11.47
CA PHE A 428 -27.21 -5.48 -12.91
C PHE A 428 -28.46 -4.70 -13.33
N ASP A 429 -28.38 -4.04 -14.46
CA ASP A 429 -29.55 -3.47 -15.11
C ASP A 429 -30.53 -4.55 -15.59
N GLY A 430 -31.74 -4.12 -15.93
CA GLY A 430 -32.79 -4.99 -16.44
C GLY A 430 -32.34 -5.73 -17.69
N MET A 431 -32.24 -7.06 -17.60
CA MET A 431 -31.82 -7.93 -18.69
C MET A 431 -32.74 -9.14 -18.81
N SER A 432 -32.83 -9.69 -20.03
CA SER A 432 -33.62 -10.89 -20.32
C SER A 432 -32.96 -12.18 -19.85
N ARG A 433 -31.65 -12.14 -19.59
CA ARG A 433 -30.88 -13.31 -19.15
C ARG A 433 -31.25 -13.67 -17.72
N GLU A 434 -31.41 -14.97 -17.45
CA GLU A 434 -31.52 -15.47 -16.09
C GLU A 434 -30.16 -15.39 -15.37
N LEU A 435 -30.22 -14.99 -14.11
CA LEU A 435 -29.05 -14.93 -13.24
C LEU A 435 -28.91 -16.26 -12.48
N GLU A 436 -27.70 -16.58 -12.08
CA GLU A 436 -27.44 -17.79 -11.30
C GLU A 436 -27.66 -17.53 -9.81
N GLU A 437 -28.50 -18.35 -9.18
CA GLU A 437 -28.61 -18.36 -7.72
C GLU A 437 -27.40 -19.09 -7.13
N ASN A 438 -26.41 -18.32 -6.66
CA ASN A 438 -25.21 -18.88 -6.05
C ASN A 438 -24.92 -18.15 -4.73
N GLU A 439 -24.93 -18.90 -3.63
CA GLU A 439 -24.77 -18.36 -2.27
C GLU A 439 -23.52 -17.53 -2.01
N PRO A 440 -22.30 -17.83 -2.52
CA PRO A 440 -21.20 -16.92 -2.25
C PRO A 440 -21.26 -15.61 -3.06
N LEU A 441 -21.89 -15.60 -4.23
CA LEU A 441 -22.12 -14.40 -5.05
C LEU A 441 -23.63 -14.25 -5.30
N VAL A 442 -24.23 -13.26 -4.67
CA VAL A 442 -25.65 -12.92 -4.88
C VAL A 442 -25.78 -12.06 -6.14
N GLU A 443 -26.49 -12.55 -7.15
CA GLU A 443 -26.71 -11.81 -8.39
C GLU A 443 -28.15 -11.28 -8.42
N LEU A 444 -28.30 -9.98 -8.59
CA LEU A 444 -29.57 -9.27 -8.65
C LEU A 444 -29.63 -8.45 -9.94
N LYS A 445 -30.85 -8.22 -10.45
CA LYS A 445 -31.11 -7.27 -11.53
C LYS A 445 -32.24 -6.33 -11.17
N TRP A 446 -32.24 -5.14 -11.75
CA TRP A 446 -33.35 -4.21 -11.65
C TRP A 446 -34.54 -4.73 -12.43
N ARG A 447 -35.74 -4.51 -11.92
CA ARG A 447 -37.00 -4.81 -12.63
C ARG A 447 -37.26 -3.80 -13.74
N GLN A 448 -36.77 -2.56 -13.56
CA GLN A 448 -36.73 -1.54 -14.58
C GLN A 448 -35.47 -1.71 -15.46
N ARG A 449 -35.38 -0.97 -16.55
CA ARG A 449 -34.33 -1.15 -17.52
C ARG A 449 -32.94 -0.79 -16.99
N GLU A 450 -32.86 0.28 -16.22
CA GLU A 450 -31.65 0.74 -15.54
C GLU A 450 -31.98 1.44 -14.22
N ILE A 451 -30.99 1.66 -13.36
CA ILE A 451 -31.20 2.30 -12.06
C ILE A 451 -31.69 3.73 -12.20
N GLU A 452 -31.36 4.46 -13.25
CA GLU A 452 -31.81 5.82 -13.53
C GLU A 452 -33.33 5.92 -13.72
N ASN A 453 -34.02 4.85 -14.06
CA ASN A 453 -35.47 4.84 -14.14
C ASN A 453 -36.13 5.20 -12.80
N TYR A 454 -35.49 4.90 -11.68
CA TYR A 454 -35.97 5.21 -10.33
C TYR A 454 -35.77 6.69 -9.93
N LEU A 455 -35.15 7.49 -10.81
CA LEU A 455 -34.99 8.95 -10.68
C LEU A 455 -35.99 9.73 -11.51
N CYS A 456 -36.63 9.06 -12.50
CA CYS A 456 -37.46 9.69 -13.52
C CYS A 456 -38.86 10.02 -13.03
N PHE A 457 -38.98 11.05 -12.16
CA PHE A 457 -40.24 11.62 -11.76
C PHE A 457 -40.26 13.12 -12.07
N PRO A 458 -41.37 13.67 -12.63
CA PRO A 458 -41.48 15.11 -12.86
C PRO A 458 -41.16 15.93 -11.60
N GLU A 459 -41.63 15.47 -10.45
CA GLU A 459 -41.41 16.13 -9.15
C GLU A 459 -39.92 16.23 -8.82
N THR A 460 -39.10 15.19 -9.14
CA THR A 460 -37.64 15.18 -8.92
C THR A 460 -36.94 16.23 -9.78
N LEU A 461 -37.30 16.31 -11.08
CA LEU A 461 -36.71 17.24 -12.03
C LEU A 461 -37.09 18.69 -11.69
N LEU A 462 -38.34 18.92 -11.31
CA LEU A 462 -38.83 20.23 -10.84
C LEU A 462 -38.14 20.66 -9.54
N ALA A 463 -37.95 19.74 -8.59
CA ALA A 463 -37.21 20.02 -7.37
C ALA A 463 -35.75 20.40 -7.67
N TRP A 464 -35.12 19.69 -8.61
CA TRP A 464 -33.76 20.02 -9.04
C TRP A 464 -33.66 21.44 -9.62
N SER A 465 -34.56 21.80 -10.55
CA SER A 465 -34.57 23.14 -11.17
C SER A 465 -34.89 24.24 -10.15
N ALA A 466 -35.78 23.97 -9.20
CA ALA A 466 -36.13 24.90 -8.12
C ALA A 466 -34.91 25.26 -7.22
N LEU A 467 -34.04 24.29 -6.99
CA LEU A 467 -32.82 24.46 -6.18
C LEU A 467 -31.69 25.21 -6.94
N HIS A 468 -31.57 24.99 -8.24
CA HIS A 468 -30.41 25.49 -9.01
C HIS A 468 -30.62 26.88 -9.60
N ASP A 469 -31.74 27.11 -10.28
CA ASP A 469 -31.94 28.34 -11.03
C ASP A 469 -33.38 28.89 -10.96
N LYS A 470 -34.27 28.21 -10.24
CA LYS A 470 -35.68 28.56 -10.04
C LYS A 470 -36.52 28.63 -11.33
N GLN A 471 -36.06 27.98 -12.40
CA GLN A 471 -36.74 27.97 -13.71
C GLN A 471 -37.65 26.73 -13.90
N THR A 472 -38.50 26.44 -12.91
CA THR A 472 -39.36 25.26 -12.91
C THR A 472 -40.31 25.20 -14.10
N GLY A 473 -40.76 26.37 -14.62
CA GLY A 473 -41.59 26.44 -15.82
C GLY A 473 -40.88 25.94 -17.09
N ALA A 474 -39.58 26.29 -17.26
CA ALA A 474 -38.78 25.79 -18.36
C ALA A 474 -38.53 24.28 -18.25
N MET A 475 -38.33 23.80 -17.02
CA MET A 475 -38.17 22.36 -16.77
C MET A 475 -39.45 21.58 -17.09
N GLN A 476 -40.63 22.08 -16.65
CA GLN A 476 -41.89 21.43 -16.96
C GLN A 476 -42.12 21.35 -18.47
N GLN A 477 -41.87 22.44 -19.20
CA GLN A 477 -41.98 22.45 -20.67
C GLN A 477 -41.00 21.43 -21.33
N ALA A 478 -39.76 21.33 -20.85
CA ALA A 478 -38.82 20.36 -21.36
C ALA A 478 -39.28 18.90 -21.14
N ILE A 479 -39.84 18.62 -19.96
CA ILE A 479 -40.43 17.30 -19.64
C ILE A 479 -41.57 16.99 -20.59
N ASP A 480 -42.54 17.94 -20.76
CA ASP A 480 -43.71 17.72 -21.61
C ASP A 480 -43.37 17.53 -23.09
N GLU A 481 -42.41 18.31 -23.58
CA GLU A 481 -41.96 18.20 -24.99
C GLU A 481 -41.26 16.87 -25.24
N VAL A 482 -40.34 16.43 -24.37
CA VAL A 482 -39.63 15.16 -24.54
C VAL A 482 -40.60 13.97 -24.41
N ALA A 483 -41.50 14.01 -23.42
CA ALA A 483 -42.53 12.98 -23.25
C ALA A 483 -43.48 12.92 -24.45
N GLY A 484 -43.90 14.09 -24.97
CA GLY A 484 -44.70 14.18 -26.22
C GLY A 484 -43.99 13.64 -27.45
N ALA A 485 -42.70 13.93 -27.58
CA ALA A 485 -41.88 13.41 -28.68
C ALA A 485 -41.75 11.88 -28.62
N LEU A 486 -41.46 11.31 -27.46
CA LEU A 486 -41.38 9.85 -27.27
C LEU A 486 -42.71 9.17 -27.63
N LYS A 487 -43.82 9.74 -27.19
CA LYS A 487 -45.15 9.23 -27.52
C LYS A 487 -45.44 9.28 -29.04
N THR A 488 -45.08 10.38 -29.69
CA THR A 488 -45.24 10.55 -31.16
C THR A 488 -44.40 9.55 -31.96
N LEU A 489 -43.22 9.22 -31.47
CA LEU A 489 -42.31 8.25 -32.07
C LEU A 489 -42.66 6.79 -31.74
N GLY A 490 -43.73 6.54 -30.99
CA GLY A 490 -44.12 5.19 -30.59
C GLY A 490 -43.11 4.52 -29.62
N LYS A 491 -42.28 5.32 -28.91
CA LYS A 491 -41.34 4.85 -27.91
C LYS A 491 -42.08 4.49 -26.60
N PRO A 492 -41.46 3.67 -25.72
CA PRO A 492 -42.02 3.40 -24.40
C PRO A 492 -42.31 4.69 -23.59
N ASP A 493 -43.26 4.58 -22.67
CA ASP A 493 -43.58 5.66 -21.73
C ASP A 493 -42.32 6.10 -20.97
N PRO A 494 -41.97 7.40 -20.98
CA PRO A 494 -40.78 7.91 -20.28
C PRO A 494 -40.74 7.58 -18.79
N PHE A 495 -41.89 7.35 -18.16
CA PHE A 495 -42.02 6.96 -16.76
C PHE A 495 -42.26 5.46 -16.57
N GLY A 496 -42.18 4.70 -17.69
CA GLY A 496 -42.38 3.26 -17.70
C GLY A 496 -41.10 2.47 -17.46
N ARG A 497 -41.27 1.14 -17.34
CA ARG A 497 -40.18 0.22 -17.01
C ARG A 497 -39.22 -0.08 -18.17
N GLU A 498 -39.66 0.13 -19.41
CA GLU A 498 -38.96 -0.30 -20.62
C GLU A 498 -38.10 0.79 -21.26
N VAL A 499 -38.29 2.06 -20.87
CA VAL A 499 -37.52 3.19 -21.37
C VAL A 499 -36.09 3.11 -20.87
N LYS A 500 -35.11 3.44 -21.70
CA LYS A 500 -33.75 3.68 -21.24
C LYS A 500 -33.66 5.12 -20.71
N ALA A 501 -33.93 5.29 -19.44
CA ALA A 501 -34.17 6.58 -18.80
C ALA A 501 -33.04 7.58 -19.01
N SER A 502 -31.79 7.13 -18.89
CA SER A 502 -30.61 7.99 -19.05
C SER A 502 -30.48 8.57 -20.46
N ASP A 503 -30.71 7.76 -21.50
CA ASP A 503 -30.48 8.13 -22.90
C ASP A 503 -31.74 8.66 -23.58
N ASP A 504 -32.90 8.04 -23.33
CA ASP A 504 -34.15 8.36 -24.07
C ASP A 504 -34.93 9.50 -23.38
N PHE A 505 -34.73 9.75 -22.09
CA PHE A 505 -35.52 10.75 -21.35
C PHE A 505 -34.67 11.80 -20.63
N LEU A 506 -33.88 11.45 -19.62
CA LEU A 506 -33.15 12.43 -18.79
C LEU A 506 -32.19 13.28 -19.61
N GLY A 507 -31.39 12.67 -20.48
CA GLY A 507 -30.47 13.38 -21.37
C GLY A 507 -31.17 14.42 -22.25
N PRO A 508 -32.19 14.02 -23.02
CA PRO A 508 -32.99 14.94 -23.84
C PRO A 508 -33.72 16.03 -23.03
N VAL A 509 -34.28 15.71 -21.84
CA VAL A 509 -34.93 16.71 -20.99
C VAL A 509 -33.94 17.79 -20.55
N PHE A 510 -32.76 17.43 -20.03
CA PHE A 510 -31.76 18.41 -19.62
C PHE A 510 -31.19 19.18 -20.79
N GLN A 511 -30.98 18.53 -21.94
CA GLN A 511 -30.56 19.25 -23.15
C GLN A 511 -31.59 20.32 -23.55
N ASN A 512 -32.87 19.97 -23.68
CA ASN A 512 -33.95 20.87 -24.04
C ASN A 512 -34.11 21.99 -22.96
N TYR A 513 -34.02 21.64 -21.69
CA TYR A 513 -34.10 22.61 -20.59
C TYR A 513 -33.01 23.70 -20.70
N PHE A 514 -31.75 23.32 -20.86
CA PHE A 514 -30.66 24.29 -20.99
C PHE A 514 -30.72 25.09 -22.30
N GLU A 515 -31.20 24.50 -23.40
CA GLU A 515 -31.46 25.22 -24.65
C GLU A 515 -32.51 26.33 -24.45
N LYS A 516 -33.61 26.07 -23.72
CA LYS A 516 -34.62 27.08 -23.36
C LYS A 516 -34.06 28.23 -22.53
N LEU A 517 -33.02 27.97 -21.74
CA LEU A 517 -32.33 29.00 -20.97
C LEU A 517 -31.23 29.74 -21.78
N GLY A 518 -30.98 29.36 -23.04
CA GLY A 518 -29.89 29.90 -23.85
C GLY A 518 -28.51 29.47 -23.34
N LEU A 519 -28.41 28.35 -22.63
CA LEU A 519 -27.20 27.79 -22.07
C LEU A 519 -26.81 26.48 -22.77
N ARG A 520 -25.51 26.14 -22.74
CA ARG A 520 -25.09 24.77 -23.08
C ARG A 520 -25.55 23.81 -21.98
N ASN A 521 -25.80 22.56 -22.35
CA ASN A 521 -26.16 21.53 -21.37
C ASN A 521 -25.04 21.37 -20.33
N LEU A 522 -25.34 21.62 -19.08
CA LEU A 522 -24.44 21.49 -17.92
C LEU A 522 -24.64 20.18 -17.15
N MET A 523 -25.71 19.42 -17.46
CA MET A 523 -26.00 18.12 -16.85
C MET A 523 -25.47 17.01 -17.74
N ARG A 524 -24.50 16.27 -17.26
CA ARG A 524 -23.96 15.08 -17.97
C ARG A 524 -24.66 13.83 -17.45
N LYS A 525 -24.60 12.74 -18.22
CA LYS A 525 -25.13 11.44 -17.81
C LYS A 525 -24.54 10.98 -16.47
N THR A 526 -23.25 11.24 -16.27
CA THR A 526 -22.53 10.94 -15.01
C THR A 526 -23.03 11.72 -13.81
N ASP A 527 -23.79 12.82 -14.02
CA ASP A 527 -24.24 13.70 -12.95
C ASP A 527 -25.69 13.36 -12.50
N PHE A 528 -26.37 12.39 -13.13
CA PHE A 528 -27.76 12.05 -12.79
C PHE A 528 -27.93 11.54 -11.36
N HIS A 529 -26.89 11.06 -10.73
CA HIS A 529 -26.92 10.64 -9.33
C HIS A 529 -27.35 11.77 -8.36
N ILE A 530 -27.15 13.04 -8.72
CA ILE A 530 -27.56 14.19 -7.91
C ILE A 530 -29.09 14.31 -7.79
N LEU A 531 -29.83 13.61 -8.62
CA LEU A 531 -31.30 13.54 -8.55
C LEU A 531 -31.79 12.60 -7.46
N ALA A 532 -31.01 11.60 -7.05
CA ALA A 532 -31.45 10.58 -6.11
C ALA A 532 -31.93 11.16 -4.75
N PRO A 533 -31.23 12.13 -4.13
CA PRO A 533 -31.70 12.75 -2.89
C PRO A 533 -32.98 13.61 -3.05
N LEU A 534 -33.38 13.92 -4.28
CA LEU A 534 -34.53 14.78 -4.59
C LEU A 534 -35.79 13.99 -4.95
N VAL A 535 -35.69 12.67 -5.03
CA VAL A 535 -36.85 11.81 -5.24
C VAL A 535 -37.77 11.90 -4.05
N PRO A 536 -39.10 12.21 -4.22
CA PRO A 536 -40.05 12.21 -3.11
C PRO A 536 -40.09 10.84 -2.42
N ARG A 537 -40.05 10.82 -1.10
CA ARG A 537 -39.95 9.55 -0.33
C ARG A 537 -41.11 8.59 -0.65
N GLU A 538 -42.29 9.13 -0.89
CA GLU A 538 -43.51 8.39 -1.26
C GLU A 538 -43.42 7.79 -2.70
N ARG A 539 -42.52 8.26 -3.52
CA ARG A 539 -42.27 7.77 -4.88
C ARG A 539 -41.17 6.73 -4.96
N ILE A 540 -40.42 6.51 -3.89
CA ILE A 540 -39.35 5.54 -3.88
C ILE A 540 -39.94 4.12 -4.03
N ASP A 541 -39.54 3.43 -5.12
CA ASP A 541 -39.99 2.06 -5.37
C ASP A 541 -39.45 1.14 -4.26
N PRO A 542 -40.28 0.26 -3.68
CA PRO A 542 -39.84 -0.74 -2.69
C PRO A 542 -38.65 -1.57 -3.14
N GLU A 543 -38.44 -1.75 -4.46
CA GLU A 543 -37.29 -2.46 -4.99
C GLU A 543 -35.95 -1.80 -4.62
N VAL A 544 -35.89 -0.47 -4.55
CA VAL A 544 -34.68 0.25 -4.13
C VAL A 544 -34.31 -0.16 -2.70
N VAL A 545 -35.30 -0.20 -1.80
CA VAL A 545 -35.09 -0.66 -0.41
C VAL A 545 -34.65 -2.12 -0.38
N GLU A 546 -35.31 -2.98 -1.15
CA GLU A 546 -34.96 -4.40 -1.28
C GLU A 546 -33.48 -4.57 -1.68
N LYS A 547 -32.99 -3.83 -2.69
CA LYS A 547 -31.58 -3.92 -3.12
C LYS A 547 -30.62 -3.41 -2.05
N LEU A 548 -30.94 -2.31 -1.39
CA LEU A 548 -30.16 -1.78 -0.27
C LEU A 548 -30.09 -2.78 0.91
N ASP A 549 -31.20 -3.42 1.24
CA ASP A 549 -31.25 -4.47 2.27
C ASP A 549 -30.36 -5.66 1.92
N ARG A 550 -30.42 -6.14 0.68
CA ARG A 550 -29.58 -7.25 0.22
C ARG A 550 -28.10 -6.91 0.25
N ILE A 551 -27.70 -5.67 -0.09
CA ILE A 551 -26.33 -5.20 0.03
C ILE A 551 -25.87 -5.26 1.50
N VAL A 552 -26.71 -4.76 2.43
CA VAL A 552 -26.41 -4.80 3.88
C VAL A 552 -26.31 -6.25 4.38
N GLU A 553 -27.19 -7.14 3.95
CA GLU A 553 -27.17 -8.55 4.34
C GLU A 553 -25.85 -9.24 3.93
N VAL A 554 -25.42 -9.06 2.66
CA VAL A 554 -24.17 -9.64 2.19
C VAL A 554 -22.97 -9.04 2.92
N ALA A 555 -22.94 -7.72 3.11
CA ALA A 555 -21.88 -7.06 3.85
C ALA A 555 -21.77 -7.52 5.32
N ARG A 556 -22.88 -7.85 5.98
CA ARG A 556 -22.89 -8.41 7.35
C ARG A 556 -22.32 -9.82 7.44
N ARG A 557 -22.37 -10.59 6.36
CA ARG A 557 -21.79 -11.94 6.26
C ARG A 557 -20.27 -11.91 6.05
N ALA A 558 -19.74 -10.76 5.70
CA ALA A 558 -18.32 -10.56 5.46
C ALA A 558 -17.46 -10.87 6.70
N LYS A 559 -16.30 -11.45 6.46
CA LYS A 559 -15.30 -11.74 7.50
C LYS A 559 -13.99 -11.03 7.13
N PRO A 560 -13.87 -9.72 7.35
CA PRO A 560 -12.64 -9.00 7.07
C PRO A 560 -11.47 -9.57 7.89
N VAL A 561 -10.26 -9.47 7.36
CA VAL A 561 -9.03 -9.72 8.12
C VAL A 561 -8.69 -8.43 8.82
N ILE A 562 -8.92 -8.37 10.13
CA ILE A 562 -8.65 -7.19 10.97
C ILE A 562 -7.20 -7.23 11.45
#